data_8e8f3333909b27ae14398375b964fca2
#
_entry.id   8e8f3333909b27ae14398375b964fca2
#
_cell.length_a   1.000
_cell.length_b   1.000
_cell.length_c   1.000
_cell.angle_alpha   90.00
_cell.angle_beta   90.00
_cell.angle_gamma   90.00
#
_symmetry.space_group_name_H-M   'P 1'
#
loop_
_entity.id
_entity.type
_entity.pdbx_description
1 polymer ?
#
loop_
_entity_poly.entity_id
_entity_poly.type
_entity_poly.pdbx_seq_one_letter_code
_entity_poly.pdbx_strand_id
1 'polypeptide(L)'
;MNVLLLYTIEIFPYEQSWYSFYSQVFNFLKKRRNLNINLQVAYLYPASEEEKRIFEADTIEYKSIKLPDDEQFNTSKNRKVLLEYIKDNSINCIFNLMHPNIDLIRFLKFIRINSGCKILNIIHSRLDLVVFNKKQCLSNSNICDLKTVKEKIQKITYSLYIKLLDFYIKRINKISYELHDGVVLLSDSYVNIYKKMIDKNAQNIYAIPNPIPNISSKVSIECKKNRIIFVGHLTKVKAVDRLLSIWYKIQVKNKEWSLLIIGDGPERAYLESIAKNNNLERVQFMGRVKSIDYIDSAKILCLVSNFEGLPTVFLEAMRLGVVPVGYDTFPAIYDIIDNKKNGFIIPFEDEDYYVKTLFSIINDDLFRQNLARRAKLKSEKFSVENIAKKWIDIFVSLDLLSKSNN
;
A
#
# COMPACT_ATOMS: atom_id res chain seq x y z
N MET A 1 8.95 -22.07 -12.77
CA MET A 1 8.53 -20.79 -13.37
C MET A 1 9.42 -19.67 -12.88
N ASN A 2 9.84 -18.76 -13.77
CA ASN A 2 10.67 -17.61 -13.40
C ASN A 2 9.88 -16.32 -13.63
N VAL A 3 9.81 -15.48 -12.59
CA VAL A 3 9.08 -14.21 -12.56
C VAL A 3 10.08 -13.08 -12.42
N LEU A 4 9.93 -12.03 -13.24
CA LEU A 4 10.76 -10.84 -13.21
C LEU A 4 9.93 -9.65 -12.69
N LEU A 5 10.34 -9.07 -11.58
CA LEU A 5 9.82 -7.78 -11.12
C LEU A 5 10.50 -6.66 -11.91
N LEU A 6 9.73 -5.81 -12.56
CA LEU A 6 10.24 -4.64 -13.28
C LEU A 6 9.84 -3.36 -12.54
N TYR A 7 10.84 -2.59 -12.15
CA TYR A 7 10.65 -1.33 -11.43
C TYR A 7 11.71 -0.29 -11.77
N THR A 8 11.47 0.96 -11.39
CA THR A 8 12.40 2.07 -11.66
C THR A 8 13.64 1.99 -10.77
N ILE A 9 13.46 1.69 -9.49
CA ILE A 9 14.53 1.60 -8.49
C ILE A 9 14.73 0.15 -8.08
N GLU A 10 15.96 -0.23 -7.77
CA GLU A 10 16.28 -1.56 -7.24
C GLU A 10 15.42 -1.91 -6.01
N ILE A 11 14.80 -3.09 -6.03
CA ILE A 11 13.96 -3.57 -4.94
C ILE A 11 14.75 -4.63 -4.15
N PHE A 12 14.96 -4.35 -2.86
CA PHE A 12 15.67 -5.29 -1.98
C PHE A 12 14.74 -6.26 -1.27
N PRO A 13 15.28 -7.40 -0.84
CA PRO A 13 14.57 -8.36 -0.01
C PRO A 13 14.57 -7.94 1.48
N TYR A 14 13.94 -6.81 1.84
CA TYR A 14 13.73 -6.41 3.24
C TYR A 14 12.27 -6.56 3.66
N GLU A 15 12.01 -6.63 4.97
CA GLU A 15 10.66 -6.66 5.53
C GLU A 15 9.81 -5.53 4.95
N GLN A 16 8.61 -5.84 4.41
CA GLN A 16 7.67 -4.89 3.78
C GLN A 16 8.06 -4.40 2.38
N SER A 17 9.13 -4.88 1.76
CA SER A 17 9.37 -4.63 0.33
C SER A 17 8.40 -5.44 -0.54
N TRP A 18 8.17 -4.98 -1.77
CA TRP A 18 7.40 -5.77 -2.73
C TRP A 18 8.04 -7.12 -3.03
N TYR A 19 9.40 -7.18 -3.07
CA TYR A 19 10.12 -8.43 -3.18
C TYR A 19 9.77 -9.39 -2.03
N SER A 20 9.75 -8.90 -0.79
CA SER A 20 9.42 -9.70 0.39
C SER A 20 7.98 -10.26 0.32
N PHE A 21 7.02 -9.48 -0.12
CA PHE A 21 5.63 -9.97 -0.27
C PHE A 21 5.54 -11.13 -1.26
N TYR A 22 6.14 -11.02 -2.44
CA TYR A 22 6.13 -12.09 -3.43
C TYR A 22 6.98 -13.28 -2.99
N SER A 23 8.14 -13.05 -2.40
CA SER A 23 9.01 -14.14 -1.93
C SER A 23 8.35 -14.98 -0.84
N GLN A 24 7.61 -14.37 0.09
CA GLN A 24 6.83 -15.10 1.09
C GLN A 24 5.80 -16.04 0.45
N VAL A 25 5.04 -15.54 -0.53
CA VAL A 25 4.06 -16.32 -1.29
C VAL A 25 4.73 -17.46 -2.04
N PHE A 26 5.79 -17.18 -2.79
CA PHE A 26 6.44 -18.17 -3.66
C PHE A 26 7.21 -19.22 -2.84
N ASN A 27 7.81 -18.82 -1.72
CA ASN A 27 8.41 -19.77 -0.76
C ASN A 27 7.36 -20.68 -0.11
N PHE A 28 6.17 -20.14 0.20
CA PHE A 28 5.06 -20.97 0.68
C PHE A 28 4.63 -21.98 -0.37
N LEU A 29 4.46 -21.56 -1.63
CA LEU A 29 4.10 -22.44 -2.74
C LEU A 29 5.16 -23.53 -2.98
N LYS A 30 6.44 -23.19 -2.91
CA LYS A 30 7.53 -24.16 -3.00
C LYS A 30 7.46 -25.21 -1.90
N LYS A 31 7.27 -24.78 -0.64
CA LYS A 31 7.27 -25.69 0.54
C LYS A 31 6.01 -26.56 0.62
N ARG A 32 4.85 -26.05 0.25
CA ARG A 32 3.55 -26.68 0.49
C ARG A 32 2.95 -27.33 -0.76
N ARG A 33 3.30 -26.87 -1.96
CA ARG A 33 2.75 -27.32 -3.23
C ARG A 33 3.82 -27.85 -4.19
N ASN A 34 5.08 -27.84 -3.80
CA ASN A 34 6.22 -28.19 -4.65
C ASN A 34 6.30 -27.35 -5.95
N LEU A 35 5.76 -26.13 -5.93
CA LEU A 35 5.78 -25.18 -7.04
C LEU A 35 7.00 -24.28 -6.91
N ASN A 36 8.01 -24.51 -7.73
CA ASN A 36 9.21 -23.67 -7.72
C ASN A 36 9.01 -22.43 -8.60
N ILE A 37 8.85 -21.28 -7.96
CA ILE A 37 8.74 -19.97 -8.60
C ILE A 37 9.92 -19.12 -8.15
N ASN A 38 10.82 -18.82 -9.10
CA ASN A 38 12.00 -18.01 -8.84
C ASN A 38 11.71 -16.54 -9.15
N LEU A 39 12.04 -15.68 -8.21
CA LEU A 39 11.85 -14.24 -8.31
C LEU A 39 13.16 -13.56 -8.67
N GLN A 40 13.12 -12.64 -9.64
CA GLN A 40 14.25 -11.83 -10.10
C GLN A 40 13.81 -10.38 -10.25
N VAL A 41 14.75 -9.44 -10.32
CA VAL A 41 14.46 -7.99 -10.38
C VAL A 41 15.19 -7.35 -11.55
N ALA A 42 14.49 -6.49 -12.31
CA ALA A 42 15.07 -5.59 -13.30
C ALA A 42 14.76 -4.13 -12.93
N TYR A 43 15.76 -3.25 -12.99
CA TYR A 43 15.62 -1.85 -12.56
C TYR A 43 16.48 -0.90 -13.39
N LEU A 44 16.16 0.42 -13.33
CA LEU A 44 16.96 1.48 -13.94
C LEU A 44 18.01 2.03 -12.96
N TYR A 45 17.59 2.40 -11.76
CA TYR A 45 18.46 3.03 -10.75
C TYR A 45 18.77 2.04 -9.63
N PRO A 46 20.06 1.95 -9.19
CA PRO A 46 20.37 1.25 -7.96
C PRO A 46 19.73 2.00 -6.79
N ALA A 47 19.42 1.30 -5.74
CA ALA A 47 19.02 1.95 -4.52
C ALA A 47 20.18 2.72 -3.88
N SER A 48 19.85 3.71 -3.05
CA SER A 48 20.85 4.51 -2.38
C SER A 48 21.66 3.67 -1.39
N GLU A 49 22.91 4.05 -1.14
CA GLU A 49 23.75 3.38 -0.13
C GLU A 49 23.15 3.50 1.29
N GLU A 50 22.40 4.55 1.56
CA GLU A 50 21.68 4.70 2.82
C GLU A 50 20.57 3.67 2.95
N GLU A 51 19.76 3.47 1.90
CA GLU A 51 18.74 2.41 1.86
C GLU A 51 19.39 1.04 2.02
N LYS A 52 20.48 0.75 1.31
CA LYS A 52 21.24 -0.50 1.43
C LYS A 52 21.69 -0.75 2.87
N ARG A 53 22.28 0.25 3.54
CA ARG A 53 22.74 0.13 4.94
C ARG A 53 21.60 -0.12 5.92
N ILE A 54 20.46 0.55 5.74
CA ILE A 54 19.30 0.37 6.62
C ILE A 54 18.77 -1.08 6.55
N PHE A 55 18.95 -1.75 5.41
CA PHE A 55 18.35 -3.04 5.10
C PHE A 55 19.36 -4.21 5.00
N GLU A 56 20.64 -3.98 5.18
CA GLU A 56 21.72 -5.00 5.11
C GLU A 56 21.60 -6.16 6.13
N ALA A 57 20.66 -6.09 7.07
CA ALA A 57 20.46 -7.14 8.07
C ALA A 57 19.89 -8.44 7.50
N ASP A 58 19.26 -8.43 6.30
CA ASP A 58 18.67 -9.61 5.65
C ASP A 58 19.41 -9.93 4.34
N THR A 59 20.51 -10.68 4.44
CA THR A 59 21.27 -11.19 3.28
C THR A 59 20.51 -12.31 2.56
N ILE A 60 19.38 -11.98 1.94
CA ILE A 60 18.72 -12.88 1.00
C ILE A 60 19.37 -12.65 -0.36
N GLU A 61 20.11 -13.63 -0.86
CA GLU A 61 20.59 -13.61 -2.23
C GLU A 61 19.42 -13.52 -3.21
N TYR A 62 19.40 -12.49 -4.04
CA TYR A 62 18.42 -12.34 -5.11
C TYR A 62 19.12 -12.03 -6.43
N LYS A 63 18.50 -12.48 -7.52
CA LYS A 63 19.02 -12.24 -8.85
C LYS A 63 18.45 -10.95 -9.40
N SER A 64 19.31 -10.03 -9.82
CA SER A 64 18.88 -8.75 -10.37
C SER A 64 19.68 -8.35 -11.60
N ILE A 65 19.11 -7.43 -12.37
CA ILE A 65 19.77 -6.78 -13.51
C ILE A 65 19.47 -5.29 -13.53
N LYS A 66 20.52 -4.48 -13.58
CA LYS A 66 20.42 -3.06 -13.89
C LYS A 66 20.35 -2.86 -15.41
N LEU A 67 19.36 -2.09 -15.86
CA LEU A 67 19.29 -1.69 -17.27
C LEU A 67 20.31 -0.57 -17.54
N PRO A 68 21.01 -0.59 -18.70
CA PRO A 68 22.17 0.27 -18.94
C PRO A 68 21.84 1.76 -19.08
N ASP A 69 20.69 2.11 -19.65
CA ASP A 69 20.23 3.49 -19.77
C ASP A 69 19.22 3.78 -18.65
N ASP A 70 19.56 4.70 -17.77
CA ASP A 70 18.77 5.00 -16.58
C ASP A 70 17.75 6.14 -16.77
N GLU A 71 17.90 7.02 -17.77
CA GLU A 71 16.93 8.08 -18.01
C GLU A 71 15.58 7.60 -18.56
N GLN A 72 15.57 6.54 -19.39
CA GLN A 72 14.38 6.05 -20.08
C GLN A 72 14.40 4.52 -20.21
N PHE A 73 13.21 3.89 -20.08
CA PHE A 73 13.09 2.44 -20.34
C PHE A 73 13.27 2.10 -21.83
N ASN A 74 12.67 2.90 -22.70
CA ASN A 74 12.48 2.55 -24.10
C ASN A 74 13.66 2.93 -25.00
N THR A 75 14.86 2.51 -24.64
CA THR A 75 16.07 2.65 -25.46
C THR A 75 16.43 1.35 -26.16
N SER A 76 17.22 1.42 -27.24
CA SER A 76 17.69 0.22 -27.94
C SER A 76 18.56 -0.68 -27.07
N LYS A 77 19.38 -0.06 -26.20
CA LYS A 77 20.24 -0.78 -25.26
C LYS A 77 19.43 -1.51 -24.22
N ASN A 78 18.49 -0.84 -23.56
CA ASN A 78 17.62 -1.45 -22.55
C ASN A 78 16.77 -2.60 -23.12
N ARG A 79 16.23 -2.40 -24.34
CA ARG A 79 15.49 -3.45 -25.06
C ARG A 79 16.34 -4.69 -25.29
N LYS A 80 17.57 -4.52 -25.81
CA LYS A 80 18.49 -5.61 -26.07
C LYS A 80 18.86 -6.36 -24.81
N VAL A 81 19.33 -5.65 -23.78
CA VAL A 81 19.77 -6.23 -22.52
C VAL A 81 18.63 -6.99 -21.82
N LEU A 82 17.41 -6.41 -21.79
CA LEU A 82 16.29 -7.09 -21.16
C LEU A 82 15.86 -8.34 -21.92
N LEU A 83 15.85 -8.33 -23.27
CA LEU A 83 15.52 -9.51 -24.07
C LEU A 83 16.54 -10.64 -23.90
N GLU A 84 17.82 -10.33 -23.88
CA GLU A 84 18.89 -11.28 -23.60
C GLU A 84 18.71 -11.91 -22.21
N TYR A 85 18.49 -11.05 -21.20
CA TYR A 85 18.24 -11.50 -19.83
C TYR A 85 17.02 -12.42 -19.70
N ILE A 86 15.91 -12.07 -20.36
CA ILE A 86 14.68 -12.89 -20.38
C ILE A 86 14.98 -14.27 -20.96
N LYS A 87 15.71 -14.34 -22.07
CA LYS A 87 16.08 -15.59 -22.72
C LYS A 87 17.00 -16.44 -21.85
N ASP A 88 18.11 -15.85 -21.36
CA ASP A 88 19.14 -16.54 -20.60
C ASP A 88 18.62 -17.07 -19.25
N ASN A 89 17.65 -16.40 -18.67
CA ASN A 89 17.03 -16.78 -17.40
C ASN A 89 15.66 -17.45 -17.56
N SER A 90 15.23 -17.75 -18.79
CA SER A 90 13.94 -18.40 -19.08
C SER A 90 12.78 -17.73 -18.33
N ILE A 91 12.69 -16.40 -18.38
CA ILE A 91 11.63 -15.64 -17.73
C ILE A 91 10.28 -15.95 -18.39
N ASN A 92 9.30 -16.37 -17.60
CA ASN A 92 7.96 -16.72 -18.08
C ASN A 92 6.98 -15.57 -17.93
N CYS A 93 7.14 -14.74 -16.88
CA CYS A 93 6.22 -13.67 -16.55
C CYS A 93 6.95 -12.45 -16.01
N ILE A 94 6.52 -11.26 -16.45
CA ILE A 94 7.00 -9.97 -15.95
C ILE A 94 5.90 -9.36 -15.09
N PHE A 95 6.22 -8.97 -13.86
CA PHE A 95 5.39 -8.15 -13.00
C PHE A 95 5.82 -6.69 -13.17
N ASN A 96 5.05 -5.93 -13.93
CA ASN A 96 5.25 -4.49 -14.05
C ASN A 96 4.67 -3.79 -12.81
N LEU A 97 5.53 -3.21 -11.99
CA LEU A 97 5.18 -2.53 -10.74
C LEU A 97 5.07 -1.01 -10.89
N MET A 98 5.14 -0.51 -12.13
CA MET A 98 5.21 0.91 -12.42
C MET A 98 3.88 1.46 -12.93
N HIS A 99 3.68 2.75 -12.67
CA HIS A 99 2.58 3.48 -13.28
C HIS A 99 2.79 3.63 -14.80
N PRO A 100 1.73 3.46 -15.61
CA PRO A 100 1.86 3.54 -17.05
C PRO A 100 2.21 4.95 -17.50
N ASN A 101 3.20 5.02 -18.40
CA ASN A 101 3.53 6.18 -19.20
C ASN A 101 3.87 5.72 -20.63
N ILE A 102 3.98 6.66 -21.58
CA ILE A 102 4.18 6.32 -22.99
C ILE A 102 5.49 5.58 -23.22
N ASP A 103 6.57 5.99 -22.56
CA ASP A 103 7.89 5.37 -22.69
C ASP A 103 7.86 3.90 -22.26
N LEU A 104 7.35 3.63 -21.06
CA LEU A 104 7.17 2.28 -20.52
C LEU A 104 6.25 1.41 -21.38
N ILE A 105 5.13 1.95 -21.85
CA ILE A 105 4.19 1.23 -22.71
C ILE A 105 4.88 0.79 -24.02
N ARG A 106 5.65 1.68 -24.66
CA ARG A 106 6.40 1.33 -25.87
C ARG A 106 7.47 0.27 -25.61
N PHE A 107 8.15 0.38 -24.48
CA PHE A 107 9.15 -0.59 -24.03
C PHE A 107 8.51 -1.97 -23.81
N LEU A 108 7.48 -2.06 -22.99
CA LEU A 108 6.79 -3.33 -22.68
C LEU A 108 6.13 -3.96 -23.93
N LYS A 109 5.59 -3.13 -24.84
CA LYS A 109 5.06 -3.63 -26.12
C LYS A 109 6.15 -4.31 -26.95
N PHE A 110 7.33 -3.69 -27.02
CA PHE A 110 8.46 -4.28 -27.72
C PHE A 110 8.92 -5.59 -27.07
N ILE A 111 9.05 -5.62 -25.74
CA ILE A 111 9.44 -6.82 -24.99
C ILE A 111 8.42 -7.94 -25.21
N ARG A 112 7.12 -7.66 -25.09
CA ARG A 112 6.06 -8.65 -25.28
C ARG A 112 6.12 -9.33 -26.67
N ILE A 113 6.27 -8.52 -27.71
CA ILE A 113 6.31 -9.04 -29.11
C ILE A 113 7.54 -9.94 -29.34
N ASN A 114 8.69 -9.62 -28.74
CA ASN A 114 9.96 -10.28 -29.03
C ASN A 114 10.35 -11.38 -28.01
N SER A 115 9.69 -11.46 -26.85
CA SER A 115 10.01 -12.48 -25.83
C SER A 115 8.93 -13.55 -25.68
N GLY A 116 7.67 -13.23 -25.98
CA GLY A 116 6.53 -14.09 -25.69
C GLY A 116 6.18 -14.21 -24.21
N CYS A 117 6.86 -13.48 -23.31
CA CYS A 117 6.55 -13.47 -21.89
C CYS A 117 5.16 -12.91 -21.60
N LYS A 118 4.49 -13.47 -20.62
CA LYS A 118 3.28 -12.86 -20.04
C LYS A 118 3.66 -11.61 -19.25
N ILE A 119 2.83 -10.58 -19.29
CA ILE A 119 3.07 -9.35 -18.54
C ILE A 119 1.84 -9.03 -17.69
N LEU A 120 2.03 -8.97 -16.38
CA LEU A 120 1.03 -8.53 -15.42
C LEU A 120 1.33 -7.09 -14.98
N ASN A 121 0.31 -6.24 -14.98
CA ASN A 121 0.40 -4.91 -14.40
C ASN A 121 -0.04 -4.96 -12.94
N ILE A 122 0.88 -4.72 -12.02
CA ILE A 122 0.62 -4.79 -10.58
C ILE A 122 0.51 -3.36 -10.04
N ILE A 123 -0.65 -2.97 -9.56
CA ILE A 123 -0.91 -1.60 -9.12
C ILE A 123 -1.00 -1.54 -7.60
N HIS A 124 0.05 -1.03 -6.97
CA HIS A 124 0.19 -0.92 -5.51
C HIS A 124 -0.37 0.38 -4.90
N SER A 125 -0.79 1.33 -5.73
CA SER A 125 -1.26 2.64 -5.28
C SER A 125 -2.64 2.97 -5.86
N ARG A 126 -3.19 4.08 -5.41
CA ARG A 126 -4.44 4.62 -5.95
C ARG A 126 -4.25 5.03 -7.42
N LEU A 127 -5.17 4.58 -8.27
CA LEU A 127 -5.12 4.75 -9.73
C LEU A 127 -5.20 6.21 -10.19
N ASP A 128 -5.94 7.01 -9.47
CA ASP A 128 -6.19 8.43 -9.75
C ASP A 128 -5.40 9.38 -8.83
N LEU A 129 -4.33 8.87 -8.20
CA LEU A 129 -3.56 9.61 -7.19
C LEU A 129 -3.18 11.02 -7.61
N VAL A 130 -2.71 11.18 -8.85
CA VAL A 130 -2.29 12.50 -9.36
C VAL A 130 -3.46 13.46 -9.48
N VAL A 131 -4.61 12.98 -9.98
CA VAL A 131 -5.85 13.78 -10.09
C VAL A 131 -6.42 14.07 -8.71
N PHE A 132 -6.42 13.08 -7.83
CA PHE A 132 -6.89 13.21 -6.46
C PHE A 132 -6.12 14.26 -5.68
N ASN A 133 -4.79 14.16 -5.67
CA ASN A 133 -3.92 15.13 -4.97
C ASN A 133 -4.13 16.56 -5.48
N LYS A 134 -4.27 16.72 -6.81
CA LYS A 134 -4.52 18.04 -7.39
C LYS A 134 -5.93 18.57 -7.10
N LYS A 135 -6.95 17.70 -7.06
CA LYS A 135 -8.30 18.09 -6.62
C LYS A 135 -8.32 18.49 -5.14
N GLN A 136 -7.60 17.78 -4.29
CA GLN A 136 -7.48 18.10 -2.87
C GLN A 136 -6.76 19.44 -2.66
N CYS A 137 -5.72 19.75 -3.44
CA CYS A 137 -5.11 21.08 -3.43
C CYS A 137 -6.10 22.20 -3.81
N LEU A 138 -7.05 21.92 -4.71
CA LEU A 138 -8.12 22.86 -5.06
C LEU A 138 -9.14 23.08 -3.93
N SER A 139 -9.50 22.02 -3.22
CA SER A 139 -10.47 22.12 -2.11
C SER A 139 -9.89 22.80 -0.88
N ASN A 140 -8.60 22.62 -0.62
CA ASN A 140 -7.90 23.19 0.53
C ASN A 140 -7.41 24.64 0.31
N SER A 141 -7.38 25.12 -0.95
CA SER A 141 -7.22 26.55 -1.18
C SER A 141 -8.57 27.21 -0.84
N ASN A 142 -8.57 28.19 0.06
CA ASN A 142 -9.75 29.01 0.42
C ASN A 142 -10.26 29.81 -0.79
N ILE A 143 -10.67 29.11 -1.84
CA ILE A 143 -11.13 29.64 -3.12
C ILE A 143 -12.61 30.07 -3.03
N CYS A 144 -13.23 29.95 -1.85
CA CYS A 144 -14.60 30.39 -1.63
C CYS A 144 -14.75 31.92 -1.69
N ASP A 145 -13.66 32.69 -1.47
CA ASP A 145 -13.66 34.17 -1.46
C ASP A 145 -12.89 34.76 -2.65
N LEU A 146 -13.11 34.23 -3.86
CA LEU A 146 -12.46 34.77 -5.07
C LEU A 146 -13.00 36.18 -5.36
N LYS A 147 -12.24 37.22 -4.96
CA LYS A 147 -12.61 38.61 -5.12
C LYS A 147 -12.21 39.21 -6.49
N THR A 148 -11.26 38.55 -7.20
CA THR A 148 -10.72 39.09 -8.45
C THR A 148 -11.04 38.22 -9.68
N VAL A 149 -11.15 38.88 -10.85
CA VAL A 149 -11.33 38.19 -12.15
C VAL A 149 -10.17 37.25 -12.43
N LYS A 150 -8.94 37.62 -12.05
CA LYS A 150 -7.73 36.82 -12.24
C LYS A 150 -7.81 35.48 -11.51
N GLU A 151 -8.30 35.45 -10.28
CA GLU A 151 -8.48 34.23 -9.48
C GLU A 151 -9.55 33.32 -10.07
N LYS A 152 -10.65 33.91 -10.59
CA LYS A 152 -11.71 33.14 -11.29
C LYS A 152 -11.17 32.49 -12.55
N ILE A 153 -10.37 33.18 -13.35
CA ILE A 153 -9.72 32.65 -14.55
C ILE A 153 -8.74 31.52 -14.17
N GLN A 154 -7.92 31.70 -13.14
CA GLN A 154 -7.04 30.64 -12.63
C GLN A 154 -7.80 29.39 -12.21
N LYS A 155 -8.94 29.52 -11.56
CA LYS A 155 -9.79 28.38 -11.19
C LYS A 155 -10.33 27.64 -12.39
N ILE A 156 -10.81 28.36 -13.41
CA ILE A 156 -11.34 27.78 -14.66
C ILE A 156 -10.22 27.02 -15.40
N THR A 157 -9.07 27.65 -15.59
CA THR A 157 -7.92 27.03 -16.28
C THR A 157 -7.39 25.81 -15.55
N TYR A 158 -7.34 25.87 -14.21
CA TYR A 158 -6.93 24.73 -13.40
C TYR A 158 -7.97 23.59 -13.42
N SER A 159 -9.27 23.92 -13.39
CA SER A 159 -10.34 22.93 -13.53
C SER A 159 -10.29 22.22 -14.89
N LEU A 160 -10.05 22.97 -15.96
CA LEU A 160 -9.87 22.40 -17.31
C LEU A 160 -8.62 21.49 -17.36
N TYR A 161 -7.50 21.95 -16.78
CA TYR A 161 -6.28 21.15 -16.67
C TYR A 161 -6.53 19.81 -15.93
N ILE A 162 -7.29 19.81 -14.82
CA ILE A 162 -7.65 18.59 -14.10
C ILE A 162 -8.49 17.63 -14.96
N LYS A 163 -9.43 18.15 -15.75
CA LYS A 163 -10.24 17.34 -16.66
C LYS A 163 -9.37 16.70 -17.77
N LEU A 164 -8.47 17.46 -18.35
CA LEU A 164 -7.53 16.96 -19.36
C LEU A 164 -6.58 15.90 -18.78
N LEU A 165 -6.10 16.12 -17.58
CA LEU A 165 -5.26 15.17 -16.85
C LEU A 165 -6.02 13.88 -16.55
N ASP A 166 -7.26 13.94 -16.07
CA ASP A 166 -8.12 12.79 -15.83
C ASP A 166 -8.36 11.99 -17.13
N PHE A 167 -8.66 12.69 -18.22
CA PHE A 167 -8.80 12.09 -19.55
C PHE A 167 -7.51 11.39 -20.00
N TYR A 168 -6.36 12.05 -19.85
CA TYR A 168 -5.06 11.47 -20.17
C TYR A 168 -4.77 10.21 -19.34
N ILE A 169 -5.01 10.27 -18.02
CA ILE A 169 -4.78 9.13 -17.13
C ILE A 169 -5.69 7.96 -17.49
N LYS A 170 -6.95 8.20 -17.79
CA LYS A 170 -7.87 7.15 -18.25
C LYS A 170 -7.40 6.52 -19.54
N ARG A 171 -6.99 7.35 -20.52
CA ARG A 171 -6.50 6.86 -21.82
C ARG A 171 -5.24 6.04 -21.67
N ILE A 172 -4.26 6.50 -20.89
CA ILE A 172 -2.99 5.79 -20.71
C ILE A 172 -3.19 4.46 -19.97
N ASN A 173 -4.08 4.43 -18.95
CA ASN A 173 -4.43 3.20 -18.26
C ASN A 173 -5.17 2.21 -19.17
N LYS A 174 -6.05 2.67 -20.07
CA LYS A 174 -6.70 1.82 -21.04
C LYS A 174 -5.70 1.20 -22.01
N ILE A 175 -4.78 1.97 -22.57
CA ILE A 175 -3.70 1.46 -23.43
C ILE A 175 -2.82 0.46 -22.67
N SER A 176 -2.49 0.77 -21.43
CA SER A 176 -1.72 -0.12 -20.56
C SER A 176 -2.48 -1.44 -20.33
N TYR A 177 -3.78 -1.39 -20.02
CA TYR A 177 -4.61 -2.57 -19.85
C TYR A 177 -4.60 -3.49 -21.08
N GLU A 178 -4.78 -2.91 -22.28
CA GLU A 178 -4.78 -3.66 -23.55
C GLU A 178 -3.41 -4.33 -23.86
N LEU A 179 -2.35 -3.81 -23.29
CA LEU A 179 -1.00 -4.36 -23.43
C LEU A 179 -0.71 -5.54 -22.51
N HIS A 180 -1.29 -5.57 -21.31
CA HIS A 180 -0.99 -6.57 -20.30
C HIS A 180 -1.91 -7.80 -20.40
N ASP A 181 -1.41 -8.96 -20.02
CA ASP A 181 -2.20 -10.20 -19.98
C ASP A 181 -3.18 -10.23 -18.78
N GLY A 182 -2.92 -9.39 -17.79
CA GLY A 182 -3.81 -9.15 -16.66
C GLY A 182 -3.36 -7.98 -15.80
N VAL A 183 -4.28 -7.49 -14.99
CA VAL A 183 -4.05 -6.40 -14.03
C VAL A 183 -4.35 -6.91 -12.63
N VAL A 184 -3.43 -6.70 -11.72
CA VAL A 184 -3.57 -7.06 -10.31
C VAL A 184 -3.66 -5.79 -9.47
N LEU A 185 -4.73 -5.69 -8.70
CA LEU A 185 -5.00 -4.61 -7.76
C LEU A 185 -4.96 -5.16 -6.33
N LEU A 186 -4.68 -4.32 -5.35
CA LEU A 186 -4.52 -4.75 -3.95
C LEU A 186 -5.85 -5.03 -3.23
N SER A 187 -7.00 -4.75 -3.85
CA SER A 187 -8.30 -4.85 -3.16
C SER A 187 -9.44 -4.99 -4.16
N ASP A 188 -10.47 -5.75 -3.78
CA ASP A 188 -11.70 -5.92 -4.58
C ASP A 188 -12.41 -4.58 -4.82
N SER A 189 -12.37 -3.67 -3.86
CA SER A 189 -12.93 -2.33 -3.98
C SER A 189 -12.29 -1.51 -5.10
N TYR A 190 -11.01 -1.74 -5.42
CA TYR A 190 -10.34 -1.09 -6.55
C TYR A 190 -10.73 -1.66 -7.91
N VAL A 191 -11.15 -2.92 -8.01
CA VAL A 191 -11.51 -3.56 -9.29
C VAL A 191 -12.62 -2.79 -9.99
N ASN A 192 -13.70 -2.47 -9.26
CA ASN A 192 -14.82 -1.72 -9.83
C ASN A 192 -14.42 -0.29 -10.25
N ILE A 193 -13.54 0.36 -9.50
CA ILE A 193 -13.02 1.70 -9.83
C ILE A 193 -12.19 1.62 -11.11
N TYR A 194 -11.31 0.63 -11.22
CA TYR A 194 -10.46 0.43 -12.39
C TYR A 194 -11.29 0.13 -13.64
N LYS A 195 -12.27 -0.80 -13.55
CA LYS A 195 -13.19 -1.10 -14.65
C LYS A 195 -13.96 0.13 -15.13
N LYS A 196 -14.46 0.96 -14.22
CA LYS A 196 -15.12 2.23 -14.59
C LYS A 196 -14.19 3.21 -15.30
N MET A 197 -12.90 3.15 -15.02
CA MET A 197 -11.90 4.04 -15.60
C MET A 197 -11.51 3.62 -17.02
N ILE A 198 -11.39 2.31 -17.30
CA ILE A 198 -10.91 1.78 -18.59
C ILE A 198 -12.03 1.25 -19.49
N ASP A 199 -12.76 0.26 -19.01
CA ASP A 199 -13.90 -0.38 -19.65
C ASP A 199 -14.67 -1.23 -18.62
N LYS A 200 -15.99 -1.06 -18.54
CA LYS A 200 -16.84 -1.81 -17.60
C LYS A 200 -16.81 -3.33 -17.84
N ASN A 201 -16.57 -3.75 -19.08
CA ASN A 201 -16.53 -5.15 -19.51
C ASN A 201 -15.11 -5.73 -19.49
N ALA A 202 -14.11 -4.99 -19.00
CA ALA A 202 -12.73 -5.45 -18.93
C ALA A 202 -12.61 -6.75 -18.13
N GLN A 203 -11.83 -7.69 -18.68
CA GLN A 203 -11.56 -9.01 -18.10
C GLN A 203 -10.15 -9.06 -17.54
N ASN A 204 -9.75 -10.18 -16.92
CA ASN A 204 -8.40 -10.38 -16.39
C ASN A 204 -7.93 -9.29 -15.43
N ILE A 205 -8.85 -8.80 -14.60
CA ILE A 205 -8.57 -7.85 -13.51
C ILE A 205 -8.81 -8.59 -12.20
N TYR A 206 -7.76 -8.68 -11.41
CA TYR A 206 -7.70 -9.51 -10.21
C TYR A 206 -7.47 -8.65 -8.97
N ALA A 207 -8.00 -9.09 -7.83
CA ALA A 207 -7.71 -8.47 -6.54
C ALA A 207 -6.84 -9.41 -5.70
N ILE A 208 -5.58 -9.08 -5.58
CA ILE A 208 -4.63 -9.78 -4.70
C ILE A 208 -4.00 -8.80 -3.74
N PRO A 209 -4.44 -8.76 -2.48
CA PRO A 209 -3.80 -7.93 -1.46
C PRO A 209 -2.40 -8.44 -1.11
N ASN A 210 -1.59 -7.56 -0.55
CA ASN A 210 -0.31 -7.98 0.03
C ASN A 210 -0.55 -8.98 1.17
N PRO A 211 0.24 -10.05 1.27
CA PRO A 211 0.12 -11.00 2.37
C PRO A 211 0.55 -10.36 3.69
N ILE A 212 -0.07 -10.80 4.78
CA ILE A 212 0.46 -10.51 6.12
C ILE A 212 1.64 -11.46 6.38
N PRO A 213 2.77 -10.95 6.89
CA PRO A 213 3.85 -11.80 7.36
C PRO A 213 3.36 -12.84 8.36
N ASN A 214 4.04 -13.97 8.45
CA ASN A 214 3.68 -15.00 9.43
C ASN A 214 4.09 -14.56 10.84
N ILE A 215 3.33 -13.62 11.39
CA ILE A 215 3.49 -13.07 12.73
C ILE A 215 2.46 -13.68 13.68
N SER A 216 2.89 -13.93 14.91
CA SER A 216 2.03 -14.38 16.00
C SER A 216 2.13 -13.42 17.16
N SER A 217 1.01 -13.16 17.82
CA SER A 217 0.98 -12.33 19.02
C SER A 217 1.69 -13.04 20.18
N LYS A 218 2.56 -12.32 20.85
CA LYS A 218 3.22 -12.72 22.11
C LYS A 218 2.42 -12.29 23.34
N VAL A 219 1.47 -11.36 23.15
CA VAL A 219 0.65 -10.76 24.22
C VAL A 219 -0.80 -11.11 23.99
N SER A 220 -1.48 -11.69 25.00
CA SER A 220 -2.92 -11.96 24.90
C SER A 220 -3.71 -10.64 24.77
N ILE A 221 -4.88 -10.72 24.13
CA ILE A 221 -5.71 -9.54 23.87
C ILE A 221 -6.06 -8.79 25.18
N GLU A 222 -6.25 -9.56 26.26
CA GLU A 222 -6.59 -9.05 27.58
C GLU A 222 -5.44 -8.31 28.26
N CYS A 223 -4.19 -8.76 28.01
CA CYS A 223 -2.97 -8.22 28.64
C CYS A 223 -2.31 -7.07 27.90
N LYS A 224 -2.88 -6.61 26.78
CA LYS A 224 -2.35 -5.49 26.03
C LYS A 224 -2.39 -4.20 26.83
N LYS A 225 -1.41 -3.32 26.59
CA LYS A 225 -1.28 -2.02 27.27
C LYS A 225 -2.36 -1.04 26.78
N ASN A 226 -2.82 -0.16 27.65
CA ASN A 226 -3.71 0.96 27.33
C ASN A 226 -2.97 1.96 26.40
N ARG A 227 -2.88 1.60 25.14
CA ARG A 227 -2.08 2.33 24.17
C ARG A 227 -2.79 2.42 22.83
N ILE A 228 -2.85 3.65 22.31
CA ILE A 228 -3.15 3.94 20.92
C ILE A 228 -1.82 4.04 20.18
N ILE A 229 -1.73 3.44 19.00
CA ILE A 229 -0.52 3.46 18.19
C ILE A 229 -0.80 3.97 16.78
N PHE A 230 0.14 4.74 16.24
CA PHE A 230 0.27 5.06 14.83
C PHE A 230 1.60 4.50 14.32
N VAL A 231 1.60 3.93 13.13
CA VAL A 231 2.82 3.43 12.48
C VAL A 231 2.81 3.88 11.01
N GLY A 232 3.84 4.59 10.60
CA GLY A 232 4.00 5.04 9.22
C GLY A 232 5.02 6.14 9.02
N HIS A 233 5.33 6.44 7.75
CA HIS A 233 6.23 7.53 7.39
C HIS A 233 5.57 8.89 7.69
N LEU A 234 6.24 9.77 8.44
CA LEU A 234 5.68 11.04 8.90
C LEU A 234 5.69 12.08 7.77
N THR A 235 4.64 12.04 6.96
CA THR A 235 4.41 12.93 5.81
C THR A 235 3.05 13.60 5.91
N LYS A 236 2.84 14.68 5.15
CA LYS A 236 1.53 15.37 5.03
C LYS A 236 0.39 14.44 4.62
N VAL A 237 0.69 13.40 3.83
CA VAL A 237 -0.32 12.40 3.42
C VAL A 237 -0.83 11.61 4.61
N LYS A 238 0.02 11.30 5.57
CA LYS A 238 -0.34 10.55 6.78
C LYS A 238 -1.10 11.39 7.81
N ALA A 239 -1.03 12.72 7.72
CA ALA A 239 -1.83 13.69 8.48
C ALA A 239 -1.86 13.42 10.00
N VAL A 240 -0.70 13.11 10.59
CA VAL A 240 -0.58 12.72 12.01
C VAL A 240 -0.95 13.85 12.97
N ASP A 241 -0.91 15.08 12.50
CA ASP A 241 -1.43 16.26 13.19
C ASP A 241 -2.90 16.10 13.62
N ARG A 242 -3.76 15.46 12.79
CA ARG A 242 -5.13 15.11 13.17
C ARG A 242 -5.18 14.15 14.35
N LEU A 243 -4.29 13.18 14.40
CA LEU A 243 -4.24 12.24 15.53
C LEU A 243 -3.80 12.94 16.82
N LEU A 244 -2.91 13.93 16.73
CA LEU A 244 -2.53 14.74 17.87
C LEU A 244 -3.71 15.60 18.37
N SER A 245 -4.53 16.17 17.46
CA SER A 245 -5.77 16.89 17.82
C SER A 245 -6.77 15.95 18.52
N ILE A 246 -6.99 14.76 17.98
CA ILE A 246 -7.85 13.73 18.58
C ILE A 246 -7.32 13.36 19.97
N TRP A 247 -6.00 13.15 20.11
CA TRP A 247 -5.36 12.79 21.39
C TRP A 247 -5.53 13.90 22.44
N TYR A 248 -5.42 15.17 22.05
CA TYR A 248 -5.69 16.29 22.95
C TYR A 248 -7.03 16.16 23.67
N LYS A 249 -8.09 15.74 22.95
CA LYS A 249 -9.42 15.52 23.54
C LYS A 249 -9.50 14.25 24.39
N ILE A 250 -8.74 13.20 24.02
CA ILE A 250 -8.74 11.89 24.71
C ILE A 250 -7.97 11.92 26.03
N GLN A 251 -6.79 12.54 26.05
CA GLN A 251 -5.86 12.47 27.20
C GLN A 251 -6.43 13.00 28.51
N VAL A 252 -7.36 13.97 28.44
CA VAL A 252 -7.92 14.63 29.62
C VAL A 252 -8.71 13.67 30.49
N LYS A 253 -9.49 12.76 29.87
CA LYS A 253 -10.38 11.81 30.55
C LYS A 253 -9.77 10.42 30.74
N ASN A 254 -8.69 10.10 30.05
CA ASN A 254 -8.10 8.76 29.98
C ASN A 254 -6.63 8.76 30.39
N LYS A 255 -6.34 9.08 31.65
CA LYS A 255 -4.98 9.23 32.21
C LYS A 255 -4.15 7.95 32.13
N GLU A 256 -4.77 6.76 32.06
CA GLU A 256 -4.14 5.45 31.94
C GLU A 256 -3.70 5.12 30.52
N TRP A 257 -4.08 5.92 29.51
CA TRP A 257 -3.78 5.67 28.12
C TRP A 257 -2.60 6.52 27.63
N SER A 258 -1.89 6.00 26.65
CA SER A 258 -0.78 6.67 25.97
C SER A 258 -0.94 6.61 24.45
N LEU A 259 -0.35 7.58 23.76
CA LEU A 259 -0.24 7.60 22.31
C LEU A 259 1.23 7.33 21.90
N LEU A 260 1.42 6.36 21.01
CA LEU A 260 2.72 6.03 20.45
C LEU A 260 2.73 6.31 18.96
N ILE A 261 3.70 7.11 18.50
CA ILE A 261 3.91 7.44 17.10
C ILE A 261 5.21 6.80 16.65
N ILE A 262 5.11 5.79 15.78
CA ILE A 262 6.24 5.04 15.24
C ILE A 262 6.44 5.41 13.78
N GLY A 263 7.64 5.81 13.46
CA GLY A 263 8.07 6.23 12.14
C GLY A 263 8.86 7.52 12.18
N ASP A 264 9.38 7.89 11.03
CA ASP A 264 10.14 9.10 10.81
C ASP A 264 9.73 9.74 9.50
N GLY A 265 10.12 11.00 9.27
CA GLY A 265 9.82 11.70 8.03
C GLY A 265 9.87 13.22 8.17
N PRO A 266 9.66 13.95 7.05
CA PRO A 266 9.82 15.40 7.00
C PRO A 266 8.88 16.16 7.96
N GLU A 267 7.77 15.58 8.36
CA GLU A 267 6.81 16.24 9.28
C GLU A 267 7.14 16.03 10.77
N ARG A 268 8.17 15.23 11.12
CA ARG A 268 8.45 14.86 12.52
C ARG A 268 8.64 16.09 13.43
N ALA A 269 9.55 17.00 13.07
CA ALA A 269 9.82 18.19 13.89
C ALA A 269 8.57 19.06 14.07
N TYR A 270 7.75 19.19 13.03
CA TYR A 270 6.47 19.92 13.09
C TYR A 270 5.49 19.22 14.05
N LEU A 271 5.34 17.91 13.98
CA LEU A 271 4.44 17.15 14.86
C LEU A 271 4.89 17.19 16.33
N GLU A 272 6.19 17.09 16.60
CA GLU A 272 6.76 17.24 17.96
C GLU A 272 6.49 18.65 18.50
N SER A 273 6.58 19.69 17.65
CA SER A 273 6.23 21.07 18.05
C SER A 273 4.74 21.23 18.40
N ILE A 274 3.84 20.61 17.64
CA ILE A 274 2.40 20.58 17.96
C ILE A 274 2.17 19.93 19.32
N ALA A 275 2.78 18.78 19.57
CA ALA A 275 2.64 18.07 20.83
C ALA A 275 3.11 18.93 22.03
N LYS A 276 4.25 19.60 21.89
CA LYS A 276 4.79 20.50 22.91
C LYS A 276 3.89 21.74 23.14
N ASN A 277 3.51 22.42 22.07
CA ASN A 277 2.75 23.67 22.16
C ASN A 277 1.32 23.47 22.73
N ASN A 278 0.74 22.31 22.52
CA ASN A 278 -0.57 21.95 23.07
C ASN A 278 -0.50 21.18 24.39
N ASN A 279 0.71 21.09 25.02
CA ASN A 279 0.91 20.36 26.27
C ASN A 279 0.36 18.93 26.22
N LEU A 280 0.61 18.20 25.11
CA LEU A 280 0.15 16.82 24.99
C LEU A 280 0.99 15.92 25.91
N GLU A 281 0.32 15.27 26.83
CA GLU A 281 0.91 14.32 27.76
C GLU A 281 0.87 12.90 27.20
N ARG A 282 1.81 12.06 27.62
CA ARG A 282 1.87 10.61 27.29
C ARG A 282 1.89 10.31 25.79
N VAL A 283 2.43 11.24 24.98
CA VAL A 283 2.76 11.06 23.56
C VAL A 283 4.23 10.75 23.45
N GLN A 284 4.59 9.71 22.68
CA GLN A 284 5.97 9.33 22.43
C GLN A 284 6.21 9.18 20.93
N PHE A 285 7.25 9.84 20.41
CA PHE A 285 7.74 9.71 19.06
C PHE A 285 8.96 8.77 19.05
N MET A 286 8.76 7.56 18.51
CA MET A 286 9.78 6.48 18.61
C MET A 286 10.80 6.49 17.49
N GLY A 287 10.59 7.29 16.43
CA GLY A 287 11.41 7.20 15.24
C GLY A 287 11.22 5.88 14.48
N ARG A 288 12.23 5.50 13.68
CA ARG A 288 12.23 4.22 12.94
C ARG A 288 12.69 3.11 13.88
N VAL A 289 11.75 2.27 14.30
CA VAL A 289 11.99 1.07 15.11
C VAL A 289 11.22 -0.11 14.54
N LYS A 290 11.58 -1.34 14.92
CA LYS A 290 10.82 -2.53 14.57
C LYS A 290 9.43 -2.47 15.21
N SER A 291 8.41 -2.16 14.42
CA SER A 291 7.07 -1.78 14.89
C SER A 291 6.26 -2.94 15.48
N ILE A 292 6.53 -4.18 15.07
CA ILE A 292 5.70 -5.37 15.40
C ILE A 292 5.50 -5.58 16.90
N ASP A 293 6.57 -5.50 17.72
CA ASP A 293 6.46 -5.69 19.17
C ASP A 293 5.67 -4.55 19.85
N TYR A 294 5.73 -3.34 19.30
CA TYR A 294 4.95 -2.20 19.77
C TYR A 294 3.47 -2.34 19.38
N ILE A 295 3.19 -2.76 18.14
CA ILE A 295 1.82 -3.07 17.68
C ILE A 295 1.24 -4.18 18.57
N ASP A 296 1.98 -5.27 18.77
CA ASP A 296 1.51 -6.40 19.58
C ASP A 296 1.16 -6.02 21.01
N SER A 297 1.83 -5.01 21.56
CA SER A 297 1.54 -4.53 22.92
C SER A 297 0.37 -3.54 23.00
N ALA A 298 -0.10 -2.98 21.88
CA ALA A 298 -1.12 -1.94 21.86
C ALA A 298 -2.56 -2.52 21.78
N LYS A 299 -3.54 -1.70 22.16
CA LYS A 299 -4.97 -2.05 22.08
C LYS A 299 -5.65 -1.53 20.83
N ILE A 300 -5.22 -0.36 20.32
CA ILE A 300 -5.85 0.33 19.20
C ILE A 300 -4.76 0.82 18.24
N LEU A 301 -4.95 0.64 16.93
CA LEU A 301 -4.15 1.27 15.90
C LEU A 301 -5.00 2.26 15.11
N CYS A 302 -4.53 3.52 15.04
CA CYS A 302 -5.22 4.61 14.35
C CYS A 302 -4.50 4.98 13.06
N LEU A 303 -5.25 5.14 11.97
CA LEU A 303 -4.81 5.78 10.74
C LEU A 303 -5.71 6.98 10.43
N VAL A 304 -5.08 8.14 10.26
CA VAL A 304 -5.74 9.41 9.96
C VAL A 304 -5.34 9.97 8.60
N SER A 305 -4.77 9.12 7.78
CA SER A 305 -4.18 9.45 6.47
C SER A 305 -5.20 10.06 5.53
N ASN A 306 -4.76 11.01 4.70
CA ASN A 306 -5.56 11.56 3.61
C ASN A 306 -5.85 10.51 2.54
N PHE A 307 -4.94 9.52 2.40
CA PHE A 307 -5.14 8.43 1.48
C PHE A 307 -4.17 7.27 1.78
N GLU A 308 -4.56 6.04 1.41
CA GLU A 308 -3.75 4.81 1.43
C GLU A 308 -4.02 3.97 0.17
N GLY A 309 -3.07 3.08 -0.18
CA GLY A 309 -3.32 1.99 -1.12
C GLY A 309 -3.99 0.80 -0.42
N LEU A 310 -3.18 -0.03 0.21
CA LEU A 310 -3.60 -1.07 1.15
C LEU A 310 -2.67 -0.95 2.38
N PRO A 311 -3.13 -0.37 3.50
CA PRO A 311 -2.28 -0.18 4.67
C PRO A 311 -1.99 -1.53 5.35
N THR A 312 -0.82 -2.13 5.06
CA THR A 312 -0.41 -3.40 5.65
C THR A 312 -0.36 -3.35 7.16
N VAL A 313 -0.07 -2.18 7.73
CA VAL A 313 -0.07 -1.98 9.18
C VAL A 313 -1.43 -2.26 9.84
N PHE A 314 -2.56 -2.01 9.15
CA PHE A 314 -3.87 -2.45 9.65
C PHE A 314 -3.99 -3.97 9.68
N LEU A 315 -3.49 -4.63 8.64
CA LEU A 315 -3.51 -6.09 8.55
C LEU A 315 -2.62 -6.71 9.64
N GLU A 316 -1.44 -6.14 9.87
CA GLU A 316 -0.53 -6.55 10.95
C GLU A 316 -1.18 -6.36 12.33
N ALA A 317 -1.78 -5.20 12.58
CA ALA A 317 -2.50 -4.90 13.81
C ALA A 317 -3.64 -5.89 14.07
N MET A 318 -4.47 -6.14 13.06
CA MET A 318 -5.56 -7.11 13.12
C MET A 318 -5.05 -8.52 13.42
N ARG A 319 -3.98 -8.95 12.77
CA ARG A 319 -3.34 -10.27 13.01
C ARG A 319 -2.88 -10.42 14.44
N LEU A 320 -2.41 -9.36 15.05
CA LEU A 320 -1.97 -9.30 16.43
C LEU A 320 -3.11 -9.02 17.42
N GLY A 321 -4.36 -8.93 16.99
CA GLY A 321 -5.51 -8.66 17.86
C GLY A 321 -5.53 -7.22 18.40
N VAL A 322 -5.21 -6.26 17.54
CA VAL A 322 -5.29 -4.81 17.81
C VAL A 322 -6.43 -4.23 16.98
N VAL A 323 -7.25 -3.37 17.57
CA VAL A 323 -8.43 -2.81 16.92
C VAL A 323 -8.03 -1.71 15.93
N PRO A 324 -8.32 -1.85 14.62
CA PRO A 324 -8.06 -0.81 13.64
C PRO A 324 -9.16 0.26 13.66
N VAL A 325 -8.75 1.52 13.63
CA VAL A 325 -9.65 2.69 13.49
C VAL A 325 -9.07 3.63 12.44
N GLY A 326 -9.84 3.95 11.40
CA GLY A 326 -9.33 4.81 10.32
C GLY A 326 -10.38 5.67 9.67
N TYR A 327 -9.95 6.78 9.03
CA TYR A 327 -10.81 7.59 8.19
C TYR A 327 -11.18 6.89 6.89
N ASP A 328 -12.39 7.18 6.39
CA ASP A 328 -12.90 6.75 5.08
C ASP A 328 -12.24 7.58 3.96
N THR A 329 -10.98 7.30 3.68
CA THR A 329 -10.16 8.04 2.70
C THR A 329 -9.62 7.17 1.56
N PHE A 330 -9.83 5.85 1.62
CA PHE A 330 -9.36 4.91 0.61
C PHE A 330 -10.29 3.70 0.48
N PRO A 331 -10.59 3.25 -0.75
CA PRO A 331 -11.56 2.17 -0.98
C PRO A 331 -11.21 0.85 -0.31
N ALA A 332 -9.93 0.47 -0.21
CA ALA A 332 -9.52 -0.78 0.40
C ALA A 332 -9.87 -0.92 1.90
N ILE A 333 -10.24 0.18 2.57
CA ILE A 333 -10.64 0.14 3.98
C ILE A 333 -11.85 -0.77 4.19
N TYR A 334 -12.78 -0.83 3.22
CA TYR A 334 -13.98 -1.66 3.27
C TYR A 334 -13.70 -3.16 3.10
N ASP A 335 -12.58 -3.52 2.49
CA ASP A 335 -12.15 -4.92 2.40
C ASP A 335 -11.47 -5.39 3.69
N ILE A 336 -10.83 -4.45 4.41
CA ILE A 336 -10.12 -4.68 5.66
C ILE A 336 -11.08 -4.64 6.86
N ILE A 337 -11.89 -3.58 6.96
CA ILE A 337 -12.73 -3.30 8.13
C ILE A 337 -14.21 -3.50 7.78
N ASP A 338 -14.85 -4.46 8.45
CA ASP A 338 -16.30 -4.54 8.56
C ASP A 338 -16.71 -3.58 9.68
N ASN A 339 -17.18 -2.38 9.31
CA ASN A 339 -17.40 -1.28 10.24
C ASN A 339 -18.23 -1.69 11.47
N LYS A 340 -17.76 -1.32 12.66
CA LYS A 340 -18.34 -1.66 13.98
C LYS A 340 -18.31 -3.16 14.35
N LYS A 341 -17.76 -4.03 13.49
CA LYS A 341 -17.65 -5.48 13.75
C LYS A 341 -16.25 -5.91 14.14
N ASN A 342 -15.23 -5.43 13.42
CA ASN A 342 -13.82 -5.76 13.66
C ASN A 342 -12.91 -4.52 13.72
N GLY A 343 -13.50 -3.32 13.71
CA GLY A 343 -12.83 -2.04 13.72
C GLY A 343 -13.82 -0.93 13.32
N PHE A 344 -13.31 0.27 13.08
CA PHE A 344 -14.14 1.41 12.73
C PHE A 344 -13.65 2.14 11.50
N ILE A 345 -14.59 2.47 10.63
CA ILE A 345 -14.43 3.38 9.49
C ILE A 345 -15.13 4.69 9.88
N ILE A 346 -14.36 5.75 9.98
CA ILE A 346 -14.83 7.06 10.40
C ILE A 346 -15.03 7.96 9.18
N PRO A 347 -16.15 8.69 9.04
CA PRO A 347 -16.30 9.65 7.97
C PRO A 347 -15.13 10.64 7.93
N PHE A 348 -14.64 10.93 6.72
CA PHE A 348 -13.47 11.78 6.58
C PHE A 348 -13.72 13.18 7.20
N GLU A 349 -12.74 13.69 7.94
CA GLU A 349 -12.78 14.97 8.69
C GLU A 349 -13.78 15.03 9.84
N ASP A 350 -14.50 13.97 10.17
CA ASP A 350 -15.36 13.93 11.36
C ASP A 350 -14.54 13.57 12.61
N GLU A 351 -13.78 14.56 13.11
CA GLU A 351 -12.94 14.40 14.29
C GLU A 351 -13.77 14.07 15.54
N ASP A 352 -14.93 14.67 15.71
CA ASP A 352 -15.77 14.45 16.88
C ASP A 352 -16.32 13.02 16.91
N TYR A 353 -16.70 12.47 15.76
CA TYR A 353 -17.09 11.07 15.67
C TYR A 353 -15.88 10.14 15.91
N TYR A 354 -14.68 10.52 15.46
CA TYR A 354 -13.45 9.77 15.76
C TYR A 354 -13.19 9.70 17.27
N VAL A 355 -13.22 10.85 17.94
CA VAL A 355 -13.06 10.96 19.39
C VAL A 355 -14.12 10.16 20.14
N LYS A 356 -15.40 10.29 19.77
CA LYS A 356 -16.50 9.52 20.35
C LYS A 356 -16.31 8.01 20.18
N THR A 357 -15.85 7.59 19.03
CA THR A 357 -15.55 6.19 18.72
C THR A 357 -14.42 5.68 19.62
N LEU A 358 -13.32 6.43 19.74
CA LEU A 358 -12.22 6.05 20.62
C LEU A 358 -12.68 5.94 22.09
N PHE A 359 -13.48 6.87 22.57
CA PHE A 359 -14.05 6.77 23.93
C PHE A 359 -14.87 5.48 24.13
N SER A 360 -15.67 5.07 23.14
CA SER A 360 -16.45 3.83 23.25
C SER A 360 -15.57 2.59 23.33
N ILE A 361 -14.44 2.58 22.59
CA ILE A 361 -13.48 1.45 22.58
C ILE A 361 -12.62 1.46 23.87
N ILE A 362 -12.25 2.64 24.35
CA ILE A 362 -11.40 2.84 25.53
C ILE A 362 -12.14 2.40 26.79
N ASN A 363 -13.40 2.79 26.95
CA ASN A 363 -14.17 2.64 28.19
C ASN A 363 -14.89 1.29 28.31
N ASP A 364 -14.91 0.46 27.26
CA ASP A 364 -15.53 -0.86 27.29
C ASP A 364 -14.52 -1.94 26.87
N ASP A 365 -13.93 -2.58 27.85
CA ASP A 365 -12.92 -3.64 27.65
C ASP A 365 -13.49 -4.87 26.92
N LEU A 366 -14.70 -5.28 27.25
CA LEU A 366 -15.32 -6.46 26.61
C LEU A 366 -15.66 -6.16 25.15
N PHE A 367 -16.21 -4.99 24.87
CA PHE A 367 -16.48 -4.56 23.51
C PHE A 367 -15.19 -4.50 22.67
N ARG A 368 -14.14 -3.87 23.19
CA ARG A 368 -12.83 -3.79 22.54
C ARG A 368 -12.22 -5.17 22.27
N GLN A 369 -12.24 -6.07 23.25
CA GLN A 369 -11.72 -7.43 23.09
C GLN A 369 -12.50 -8.21 22.03
N ASN A 370 -13.82 -8.05 21.96
CA ASN A 370 -14.65 -8.67 20.92
C ASN A 370 -14.29 -8.15 19.52
N LEU A 371 -14.08 -6.82 19.36
CA LEU A 371 -13.59 -6.23 18.12
C LEU A 371 -12.23 -6.81 17.74
N ALA A 372 -11.30 -6.90 18.69
CA ALA A 372 -9.95 -7.41 18.48
C ALA A 372 -9.94 -8.88 18.03
N ARG A 373 -10.75 -9.75 18.65
CA ARG A 373 -10.90 -11.16 18.24
C ARG A 373 -11.44 -11.27 16.81
N ARG A 374 -12.47 -10.48 16.48
CA ARG A 374 -13.03 -10.45 15.11
C ARG A 374 -12.04 -9.87 14.10
N ALA A 375 -11.26 -8.86 14.47
CA ALA A 375 -10.19 -8.33 13.63
C ALA A 375 -9.16 -9.43 13.31
N LYS A 376 -8.73 -10.17 14.32
CA LYS A 376 -7.79 -11.29 14.15
C LYS A 376 -8.35 -12.36 13.22
N LEU A 377 -9.61 -12.76 13.36
CA LEU A 377 -10.27 -13.71 12.47
C LEU A 377 -10.33 -13.18 11.01
N LYS A 378 -10.72 -11.92 10.84
CA LYS A 378 -10.77 -11.29 9.49
C LYS A 378 -9.41 -11.28 8.83
N SER A 379 -8.33 -11.08 9.59
CA SER A 379 -6.96 -11.02 9.07
C SER A 379 -6.50 -12.30 8.37
N GLU A 380 -7.11 -13.47 8.68
CA GLU A 380 -6.78 -14.75 8.02
C GLU A 380 -7.00 -14.71 6.51
N LYS A 381 -7.93 -13.88 6.01
CA LYS A 381 -8.14 -13.69 4.57
C LYS A 381 -6.88 -13.17 3.85
N PHE A 382 -6.00 -12.50 4.57
CA PHE A 382 -4.76 -11.92 4.07
C PHE A 382 -3.53 -12.77 4.42
N SER A 383 -3.72 -13.99 4.90
CA SER A 383 -2.61 -14.92 5.17
C SER A 383 -1.86 -15.28 3.90
N VAL A 384 -0.56 -15.59 4.02
CA VAL A 384 0.28 -16.02 2.90
C VAL A 384 -0.37 -17.18 2.13
N GLU A 385 -1.00 -18.14 2.84
CA GLU A 385 -1.69 -19.26 2.23
C GLU A 385 -2.87 -18.82 1.34
N ASN A 386 -3.75 -17.95 1.84
CA ASN A 386 -4.92 -17.51 1.08
C ASN A 386 -4.53 -16.61 -0.11
N ILE A 387 -3.48 -15.81 0.04
CA ILE A 387 -2.93 -15.02 -1.06
C ILE A 387 -2.25 -15.91 -2.10
N ALA A 388 -1.54 -16.96 -1.67
CA ALA A 388 -0.90 -17.92 -2.58
C ALA A 388 -1.92 -18.65 -3.45
N LYS A 389 -3.09 -19.02 -2.92
CA LYS A 389 -4.19 -19.62 -3.71
C LYS A 389 -4.63 -18.68 -4.85
N LYS A 390 -4.82 -17.40 -4.56
CA LYS A 390 -5.18 -16.39 -5.58
C LYS A 390 -4.13 -16.27 -6.69
N TRP A 391 -2.84 -16.36 -6.34
CA TRP A 391 -1.77 -16.33 -7.34
C TRP A 391 -1.76 -17.59 -8.22
N ILE A 392 -2.03 -18.79 -7.66
CA ILE A 392 -2.16 -20.01 -8.45
C ILE A 392 -3.28 -19.83 -9.49
N ASP A 393 -4.45 -19.33 -9.07
CA ASP A 393 -5.59 -19.12 -9.97
C ASP A 393 -5.23 -18.23 -11.17
N ILE A 394 -4.47 -17.14 -10.93
CA ILE A 394 -3.97 -16.28 -12.01
C ILE A 394 -2.99 -17.04 -12.91
N PHE A 395 -2.00 -17.72 -12.34
CA PHE A 395 -1.00 -18.42 -13.13
C PHE A 395 -1.62 -19.53 -13.99
N VAL A 396 -2.64 -20.21 -13.48
CA VAL A 396 -3.41 -21.20 -14.25
C VAL A 396 -4.22 -20.51 -15.35
N SER A 397 -4.86 -19.37 -15.07
CA SER A 397 -5.65 -18.62 -16.07
C SER A 397 -4.81 -18.05 -17.21
N LEU A 398 -3.50 -17.86 -16.98
CA LEU A 398 -2.54 -17.36 -17.95
C LEU A 398 -1.72 -18.49 -18.64
N ASP A 399 -2.07 -19.75 -18.40
CA ASP A 399 -1.34 -20.94 -18.89
C ASP A 399 0.12 -21.00 -18.43
N LEU A 400 0.45 -20.38 -17.29
CA LEU A 400 1.77 -20.42 -16.67
C LEU A 400 1.97 -21.63 -15.76
N LEU A 401 0.86 -22.22 -15.28
CA LEU A 401 0.81 -23.46 -14.51
C LEU A 401 -0.29 -24.37 -15.05
N SER A 402 -0.10 -25.68 -14.92
CA SER A 402 -1.12 -26.67 -15.31
C SER A 402 -2.25 -26.72 -14.27
N LYS A 403 -3.49 -27.05 -14.71
CA LYS A 403 -4.66 -27.21 -13.83
C LYS A 403 -4.51 -28.29 -12.76
N SER A 404 -3.56 -29.23 -12.94
CA SER A 404 -3.28 -30.27 -11.96
C SER A 404 -2.55 -29.78 -10.70
N ASN A 405 -2.17 -28.52 -10.66
CA ASN A 405 -1.46 -27.88 -9.53
C ASN A 405 -2.40 -27.16 -8.52
N ASN A 406 -3.73 -27.24 -8.70
CA ASN A 406 -4.72 -26.66 -7.78
C ASN A 406 -5.01 -27.53 -6.56
#